data_8c2cbb43e36feea5272213e5e2a5aa60
#
_entry.id   8c2cbb43e36feea5272213e5e2a5aa60
#
_cell.length_a   1.000
_cell.length_b   1.000
_cell.length_c   1.000
_cell.angle_alpha   90.00
_cell.angle_beta   90.00
_cell.angle_gamma   90.00
#
_symmetry.space_group_name_H-M   'P 1'
#
loop_
_entity.id
_entity.type
_entity.pdbx_description
1 polymer ?
#
loop_
_entity_poly.entity_id
_entity_poly.type
_entity_poly.pdbx_seq_one_letter_code
_entity_poly.pdbx_strand_id
1 'polypeptide(L)'
;FLKEKEYSKDANFFCISEMISPYTFKLFEIGIKPLILICGESPNVAWRFYHKLDKYSSLYDHVFLFRGVQQKVNKSTKFHTLYWPNLHKEIVYNRVWKERQFAVMVASNKHRFSGAGKFGWLKRSMRKIFWIWLSAADPIFKFEDLYNIRLNAIMYFSNIEGFRLFGTGWDEKRGLSQKQWMNIKKLNPVRVEDKLETMSHFKFAFCFENCSFPGYITEKIFDCFFAGCIPIYCGAPDIEEFIPKETFIHYKDYNTFNELSDYLINLSESEAKCYLDAAN
;
A
#
# COMPACT_ATOMS: atom_id res chain seq x y z
N PHE A 1 27.26 10.72 4.85
CA PHE A 1 27.87 11.83 4.14
C PHE A 1 28.09 13.08 5.00
N LEU A 2 28.13 12.98 6.31
CA LEU A 2 28.56 14.03 7.21
C LEU A 2 30.01 13.75 7.56
N LYS A 3 30.96 14.10 6.68
CA LYS A 3 32.34 14.36 7.09
C LYS A 3 32.32 15.62 7.93
N GLU A 4 33.03 15.56 9.08
CA GLU A 4 33.28 16.63 10.05
C GLU A 4 33.50 18.01 9.39
N LYS A 5 32.40 18.67 9.02
CA LYS A 5 32.38 20.10 8.76
C LYS A 5 31.72 20.74 9.98
N GLU A 6 32.37 21.73 10.56
CA GLU A 6 31.78 22.59 11.56
C GLU A 6 30.48 23.17 11.00
N TYR A 7 29.36 22.67 11.49
CA TYR A 7 28.05 23.24 11.16
C TYR A 7 27.87 24.48 12.01
N SER A 8 27.64 25.60 11.37
CA SER A 8 27.21 26.82 12.04
C SER A 8 25.98 26.53 12.89
N LYS A 9 25.98 26.88 14.16
CA LYS A 9 24.85 26.77 15.08
C LYS A 9 23.63 27.59 14.62
N ASP A 10 23.83 28.48 13.65
CA ASP A 10 22.82 29.40 13.12
C ASP A 10 22.16 28.86 11.82
N ALA A 11 22.56 27.68 11.34
CA ALA A 11 21.94 27.08 10.17
C ALA A 11 20.65 26.35 10.57
N ASN A 12 19.53 26.73 9.98
CA ASN A 12 18.28 26.01 10.10
C ASN A 12 18.36 24.71 9.29
N PHE A 13 18.66 23.61 9.95
CA PHE A 13 18.70 22.29 9.34
C PHE A 13 17.35 21.59 9.53
N PHE A 14 16.76 21.12 8.42
CA PHE A 14 15.66 20.17 8.44
C PHE A 14 16.23 18.78 8.23
N CYS A 15 16.00 17.88 9.17
CA CYS A 15 16.28 16.47 8.97
C CYS A 15 14.97 15.74 8.70
N ILE A 16 14.84 15.19 7.49
CA ILE A 16 13.72 14.34 7.10
C ILE A 16 14.23 12.91 7.08
N SER A 17 13.58 12.03 7.82
CA SER A 17 13.90 10.60 7.86
C SER A 17 12.65 9.79 7.52
N GLU A 18 12.77 8.83 6.61
CA GLU A 18 11.68 7.89 6.31
C GLU A 18 11.51 6.84 7.40
N MET A 19 12.58 6.54 8.13
CA MET A 19 12.60 5.67 9.29
C MET A 19 13.76 6.09 10.19
N ILE A 20 13.79 5.56 11.42
CA ILE A 20 14.86 5.89 12.36
C ILE A 20 16.19 5.43 11.81
N SER A 21 17.05 6.39 11.55
CA SER A 21 18.44 6.20 11.12
C SER A 21 19.39 6.37 12.32
N PRO A 22 20.52 5.65 12.36
CA PRO A 22 21.58 5.92 13.33
C PRO A 22 22.05 7.39 13.32
N TYR A 23 21.95 8.07 12.20
CA TYR A 23 22.28 9.48 12.06
C TYR A 23 21.31 10.40 12.83
N THR A 24 20.04 10.01 12.98
CA THR A 24 19.05 10.77 13.74
C THR A 24 19.51 10.97 15.20
N PHE A 25 20.08 9.94 15.83
CA PHE A 25 20.58 10.02 17.19
C PHE A 25 21.75 11.01 17.29
N LYS A 26 22.68 10.98 16.32
CA LYS A 26 23.80 11.91 16.27
C LYS A 26 23.34 13.36 16.09
N LEU A 27 22.36 13.59 15.22
CA LEU A 27 21.79 14.93 15.01
C LEU A 27 21.09 15.45 16.27
N PHE A 28 20.35 14.58 16.95
CA PHE A 28 19.70 14.90 18.21
C PHE A 28 20.73 15.25 19.30
N GLU A 29 21.80 14.46 19.44
CA GLU A 29 22.88 14.68 20.41
C GLU A 29 23.59 16.03 20.23
N ILE A 30 23.77 16.48 19.00
CA ILE A 30 24.39 17.78 18.69
C ILE A 30 23.38 18.94 18.62
N GLY A 31 22.13 18.69 19.01
CA GLY A 31 21.10 19.73 19.14
C GLY A 31 20.51 20.27 17.85
N ILE A 32 20.66 19.55 16.73
CA ILE A 32 20.05 19.96 15.46
C ILE A 32 18.54 19.81 15.53
N LYS A 33 17.84 20.89 15.21
CA LYS A 33 16.36 20.99 15.19
C LYS A 33 15.90 21.94 14.07
N PRO A 34 14.64 21.82 13.58
CA PRO A 34 13.67 20.76 13.90
C PRO A 34 14.01 19.43 13.24
N LEU A 35 13.70 18.35 13.91
CA LEU A 35 13.76 17.00 13.33
C LEU A 35 12.36 16.57 12.86
N ILE A 36 12.27 16.10 11.63
CA ILE A 36 11.02 15.68 11.01
C ILE A 36 11.11 14.20 10.63
N LEU A 37 10.13 13.43 11.08
CA LEU A 37 9.98 12.03 10.70
C LEU A 37 8.80 11.86 9.74
N ILE A 38 9.04 11.15 8.64
CA ILE A 38 7.99 10.73 7.69
C ILE A 38 8.11 9.23 7.50
N CYS A 39 7.02 8.48 7.67
CA CYS A 39 7.01 7.06 7.36
C CYS A 39 5.77 6.72 6.54
N GLY A 40 5.98 6.43 5.27
CA GLY A 40 4.94 6.01 4.32
C GLY A 40 4.71 4.49 4.28
N GLU A 41 5.47 3.69 5.04
CA GLU A 41 5.27 2.24 5.10
C GLU A 41 4.24 1.87 6.16
N SER A 42 3.47 0.82 5.86
CA SER A 42 2.44 0.31 6.79
C SER A 42 3.05 -0.41 8.01
N PRO A 43 2.29 -0.52 9.12
CA PRO A 43 2.75 -1.28 10.30
C PRO A 43 3.11 -2.73 10.02
N ASN A 44 2.52 -3.35 8.99
CA ASN A 44 2.88 -4.72 8.64
C ASN A 44 4.24 -4.83 7.94
N VAL A 45 4.71 -3.79 7.29
CA VAL A 45 6.03 -3.72 6.63
C VAL A 45 7.09 -3.19 7.60
N ALA A 46 6.84 -2.05 8.23
CA ALA A 46 7.77 -1.36 9.13
C ALA A 46 7.51 -1.64 10.62
N TRP A 47 7.14 -2.88 10.98
CA TRP A 47 6.71 -3.23 12.34
C TRP A 47 7.73 -2.88 13.43
N ARG A 48 9.04 -3.01 13.16
CA ARG A 48 10.10 -2.68 14.13
C ARG A 48 10.12 -1.22 14.48
N PHE A 49 9.85 -0.36 13.51
CA PHE A 49 9.71 1.08 13.68
C PHE A 49 8.47 1.38 14.53
N TYR A 50 7.30 0.89 14.13
CA TYR A 50 6.06 1.16 14.82
C TYR A 50 5.99 0.55 16.23
N HIS A 51 6.65 -0.58 16.47
CA HIS A 51 6.74 -1.18 17.81
C HIS A 51 7.40 -0.25 18.83
N LYS A 52 8.35 0.56 18.41
CA LYS A 52 9.11 1.47 19.26
C LYS A 52 8.78 2.96 19.01
N LEU A 53 7.65 3.23 18.37
CA LEU A 53 7.28 4.58 17.94
C LEU A 53 7.15 5.55 19.11
N ASP A 54 6.59 5.12 20.25
CA ASP A 54 6.44 5.89 21.47
C ASP A 54 7.78 6.44 21.97
N LYS A 55 8.80 5.59 21.95
CA LYS A 55 10.17 5.95 22.35
C LYS A 55 10.85 6.84 21.32
N TYR A 56 10.77 6.48 20.05
CA TYR A 56 11.56 7.13 19.02
C TYR A 56 10.96 8.44 18.54
N SER A 57 9.65 8.59 18.60
CA SER A 57 9.01 9.85 18.19
C SER A 57 9.43 11.02 19.05
N SER A 58 9.84 10.81 20.33
CA SER A 58 10.35 11.87 21.20
C SER A 58 11.63 12.55 20.71
N LEU A 59 12.34 11.94 19.74
CA LEU A 59 13.53 12.53 19.11
C LEU A 59 13.16 13.57 18.04
N TYR A 60 11.89 13.66 17.66
CA TYR A 60 11.43 14.50 16.57
C TYR A 60 10.49 15.59 17.06
N ASP A 61 10.59 16.76 16.47
CA ASP A 61 9.66 17.87 16.74
C ASP A 61 8.32 17.64 16.01
N HIS A 62 8.39 17.06 14.80
CA HIS A 62 7.24 16.75 13.96
C HIS A 62 7.29 15.34 13.40
N VAL A 63 6.16 14.64 13.39
CA VAL A 63 6.02 13.35 12.74
C VAL A 63 4.84 13.38 11.77
N PHE A 64 5.05 12.83 10.56
CA PHE A 64 4.04 12.65 9.53
C PHE A 64 3.83 11.15 9.34
N LEU A 65 2.73 10.64 9.87
CA LEU A 65 2.41 9.22 9.91
C LEU A 65 0.94 8.99 9.64
N PHE A 66 0.55 7.76 9.32
CA PHE A 66 -0.85 7.41 9.14
C PHE A 66 -1.64 7.58 10.44
N ARG A 67 -2.90 8.02 10.33
CA ARG A 67 -3.77 8.36 11.46
C ARG A 67 -3.86 7.28 12.53
N GLY A 68 -3.91 6.02 12.14
CA GLY A 68 -4.04 4.88 13.04
C GLY A 68 -2.94 4.71 14.09
N VAL A 69 -1.79 5.41 13.95
CA VAL A 69 -0.70 5.34 14.93
C VAL A 69 -0.61 6.56 15.86
N GLN A 70 -1.49 7.55 15.69
CA GLN A 70 -1.45 8.81 16.44
C GLN A 70 -1.33 8.63 17.95
N GLN A 71 -2.09 7.69 18.51
CA GLN A 71 -2.12 7.42 19.96
C GLN A 71 -0.79 6.90 20.50
N LYS A 72 0.09 6.40 19.63
CA LYS A 72 1.41 5.87 19.99
C LYS A 72 2.54 6.87 19.84
N VAL A 73 2.27 8.04 19.32
CA VAL A 73 3.27 9.12 19.20
C VAL A 73 3.48 9.77 20.55
N ASN A 74 4.74 10.07 20.89
CA ASN A 74 5.08 10.73 22.15
C ASN A 74 4.39 12.10 22.23
N LYS A 75 3.89 12.45 23.41
CA LYS A 75 3.14 13.71 23.66
C LYS A 75 3.96 14.98 23.44
N SER A 76 5.30 14.88 23.50
CA SER A 76 6.19 16.00 23.22
C SER A 76 6.35 16.30 21.73
N THR A 77 5.87 15.42 20.86
CA THR A 77 6.04 15.48 19.41
C THR A 77 4.73 15.90 18.74
N LYS A 78 4.80 16.82 17.79
CA LYS A 78 3.64 17.22 17.00
C LYS A 78 3.33 16.17 15.94
N PHE A 79 2.15 15.55 16.05
CA PHE A 79 1.65 14.60 15.07
C PHE A 79 0.94 15.31 13.93
N HIS A 80 1.23 14.87 12.70
CA HIS A 80 0.53 15.25 11.48
C HIS A 80 0.09 13.99 10.73
N THR A 81 -1.14 13.98 10.26
CA THR A 81 -1.59 12.89 9.38
C THR A 81 -0.82 12.94 8.07
N LEU A 82 -0.22 11.82 7.70
CA LEU A 82 0.41 11.67 6.40
C LEU A 82 -0.66 11.43 5.34
N TYR A 83 -0.78 12.36 4.43
CA TYR A 83 -1.45 12.16 3.16
C TYR A 83 -0.37 11.81 2.12
N TRP A 84 -0.55 10.67 1.43
CA TRP A 84 0.45 10.23 0.47
C TRP A 84 0.56 11.23 -0.67
N PRO A 85 1.71 11.89 -0.84
CA PRO A 85 1.86 12.86 -1.91
C PRO A 85 1.94 12.12 -3.25
N ASN A 86 1.05 12.43 -4.16
CA ASN A 86 1.19 12.03 -5.55
C ASN A 86 1.60 13.26 -6.36
N LEU A 87 2.82 13.24 -6.88
CA LEU A 87 3.43 14.35 -7.62
C LEU A 87 3.10 14.33 -9.12
N HIS A 88 2.20 13.46 -9.55
CA HIS A 88 1.81 13.39 -10.94
C HIS A 88 1.05 14.66 -11.33
N LYS A 89 1.53 15.30 -12.39
CA LYS A 89 0.77 16.31 -13.12
C LYS A 89 -0.41 15.60 -13.77
N GLU A 90 -1.48 16.35 -14.00
CA GLU A 90 -2.69 15.88 -14.67
C GLU A 90 -2.35 15.04 -15.92
N ILE A 91 -2.36 13.73 -15.79
CA ILE A 91 -2.29 12.81 -16.91
C ILE A 91 -3.65 12.14 -16.95
N VAL A 92 -4.53 12.72 -17.71
CA VAL A 92 -5.82 12.08 -17.98
C VAL A 92 -5.67 11.26 -19.26
N TYR A 93 -5.56 9.95 -19.10
CA TYR A 93 -5.66 9.03 -20.22
C TYR A 93 -7.14 8.86 -20.59
N ASN A 94 -7.60 9.60 -21.58
CA ASN A 94 -8.97 9.50 -22.08
C ASN A 94 -9.07 8.43 -23.19
N ARG A 95 -9.08 7.16 -22.80
CA ARG A 95 -9.27 6.03 -23.72
C ARG A 95 -10.74 5.67 -23.84
N VAL A 96 -11.15 5.23 -25.02
CA VAL A 96 -12.52 4.78 -25.28
C VAL A 96 -12.84 3.56 -24.41
N TRP A 97 -13.93 3.62 -23.64
CA TRP A 97 -14.30 2.58 -22.67
C TRP A 97 -14.42 1.17 -23.28
N LYS A 98 -15.03 1.07 -24.46
CA LYS A 98 -15.25 -0.21 -25.15
C LYS A 98 -13.97 -0.89 -25.64
N GLU A 99 -12.90 -0.11 -25.85
CA GLU A 99 -11.61 -0.62 -26.32
C GLU A 99 -10.72 -1.11 -25.18
N ARG A 100 -11.09 -0.81 -23.92
CA ARG A 100 -10.32 -1.19 -22.75
C ARG A 100 -10.51 -2.66 -22.41
N GLN A 101 -9.43 -3.33 -22.01
CA GLN A 101 -9.47 -4.65 -21.40
C GLN A 101 -10.24 -4.62 -20.07
N PHE A 102 -10.60 -5.80 -19.55
CA PHE A 102 -11.45 -5.90 -18.39
C PHE A 102 -10.83 -5.28 -17.13
N ALA A 103 -9.77 -5.89 -16.59
CA ALA A 103 -9.20 -5.44 -15.32
C ALA A 103 -7.70 -5.71 -15.19
N VAL A 104 -7.03 -4.90 -14.39
CA VAL A 104 -5.60 -5.03 -14.11
C VAL A 104 -5.31 -5.07 -12.62
N MET A 105 -4.30 -5.84 -12.23
CA MET A 105 -3.64 -5.71 -10.94
C MET A 105 -2.14 -5.47 -11.16
N VAL A 106 -1.63 -4.36 -10.62
CA VAL A 106 -0.18 -4.06 -10.60
C VAL A 106 0.32 -4.27 -9.18
N ALA A 107 0.93 -5.41 -8.90
CA ALA A 107 1.36 -5.80 -7.57
C ALA A 107 2.63 -6.65 -7.60
N SER A 108 3.53 -6.44 -6.64
CA SER A 108 4.70 -7.31 -6.45
C SER A 108 4.36 -8.49 -5.53
N ASN A 109 4.98 -9.65 -5.80
CA ASN A 109 4.90 -10.81 -4.91
C ASN A 109 5.80 -10.58 -3.68
N LYS A 110 5.31 -9.81 -2.71
CA LYS A 110 6.00 -9.56 -1.43
C LYS A 110 5.43 -10.44 -0.32
N HIS A 111 5.46 -11.78 -0.48
CA HIS A 111 4.87 -12.66 0.53
C HIS A 111 5.60 -12.54 1.87
N ARG A 112 4.91 -12.04 2.88
CA ARG A 112 5.43 -11.75 4.22
C ARG A 112 5.98 -12.99 4.94
N PHE A 113 5.42 -14.16 4.68
CA PHE A 113 5.74 -15.41 5.37
C PHE A 113 6.53 -16.39 4.48
N SER A 114 7.16 -15.94 3.42
CA SER A 114 7.98 -16.79 2.58
C SER A 114 9.22 -17.28 3.34
N GLY A 115 9.11 -18.45 3.95
CA GLY A 115 10.25 -19.18 4.44
C GLY A 115 10.84 -20.00 3.30
N ALA A 116 11.90 -19.53 2.65
CA ALA A 116 12.69 -20.38 1.77
C ALA A 116 13.58 -21.32 2.59
N GLY A 117 13.77 -22.57 2.10
CA GLY A 117 14.68 -23.56 2.66
C GLY A 117 14.02 -24.67 3.49
N LYS A 118 14.84 -25.69 3.86
CA LYS A 118 14.40 -26.92 4.55
C LYS A 118 13.53 -26.71 5.80
N PHE A 119 13.67 -25.59 6.51
CA PHE A 119 12.90 -25.22 7.70
C PHE A 119 11.89 -24.08 7.47
N GLY A 120 11.48 -23.86 6.23
CA GLY A 120 10.57 -22.77 5.87
C GLY A 120 9.23 -22.80 6.62
N TRP A 121 8.69 -23.99 6.88
CA TRP A 121 7.47 -24.19 7.64
C TRP A 121 7.59 -23.75 9.11
N LEU A 122 8.72 -24.07 9.77
CA LEU A 122 8.98 -23.70 11.16
C LEU A 122 9.13 -22.18 11.30
N LYS A 123 9.91 -21.55 10.40
CA LYS A 123 10.03 -20.08 10.34
C LYS A 123 8.68 -19.41 10.13
N ARG A 124 7.82 -19.99 9.30
CA ARG A 124 6.46 -19.49 9.04
C ARG A 124 5.58 -19.57 10.29
N SER A 125 5.61 -20.70 11.00
CA SER A 125 4.86 -20.90 12.23
C SER A 125 5.34 -19.97 13.33
N MET A 126 6.63 -19.83 13.55
CA MET A 126 7.21 -18.90 14.52
C MET A 126 6.82 -17.44 14.21
N ARG A 127 6.82 -17.05 12.94
CA ARG A 127 6.38 -15.70 12.54
C ARG A 127 4.88 -15.49 12.83
N LYS A 128 4.03 -16.47 12.59
CA LYS A 128 2.61 -16.38 12.95
C LYS A 128 2.41 -16.19 14.45
N ILE A 129 3.09 -16.98 15.26
CA ILE A 129 3.05 -16.86 16.73
C ILE A 129 3.55 -15.47 17.16
N PHE A 130 4.65 -15.02 16.61
CA PHE A 130 5.17 -13.66 16.88
C PHE A 130 4.14 -12.58 16.57
N TRP A 131 3.43 -12.69 15.45
CA TRP A 131 2.40 -11.68 15.09
C TRP A 131 1.17 -11.74 15.98
N ILE A 132 0.74 -12.94 16.40
CA ILE A 132 -0.33 -13.10 17.41
C ILE A 132 0.08 -12.42 18.71
N TRP A 133 1.29 -12.70 19.19
CA TRP A 133 1.83 -12.08 20.40
C TRP A 133 1.94 -10.55 20.25
N LEU A 134 2.49 -10.05 19.14
CA LEU A 134 2.66 -8.62 18.89
C LEU A 134 1.31 -7.89 18.84
N SER A 135 0.31 -8.47 18.19
CA SER A 135 -1.03 -7.89 18.09
C SER A 135 -1.80 -7.94 19.43
N ALA A 136 -1.46 -8.89 20.29
CA ALA A 136 -2.00 -8.94 21.65
C ALA A 136 -1.35 -7.89 22.57
N ALA A 137 -0.04 -7.64 22.39
CA ALA A 137 0.72 -6.70 23.19
C ALA A 137 0.51 -5.23 22.79
N ASP A 138 0.20 -4.97 21.51
CA ASP A 138 0.10 -3.61 20.99
C ASP A 138 -1.04 -3.50 19.96
N PRO A 139 -2.10 -2.73 20.26
CA PRO A 139 -3.28 -2.59 19.41
C PRO A 139 -3.01 -2.11 17.98
N ILE A 140 -1.94 -1.35 17.73
CA ILE A 140 -1.61 -0.89 16.37
C ILE A 140 -1.26 -2.03 15.42
N PHE A 141 -0.98 -3.23 15.94
CA PHE A 141 -0.73 -4.42 15.15
C PHE A 141 -1.97 -5.31 14.95
N LYS A 142 -3.13 -4.86 15.41
CA LYS A 142 -4.44 -5.47 15.11
C LYS A 142 -4.96 -4.92 13.77
N PHE A 143 -4.40 -5.40 12.69
CA PHE A 143 -4.83 -5.07 11.34
C PHE A 143 -4.97 -6.34 10.49
N GLU A 144 -5.79 -6.25 9.45
CA GLU A 144 -5.93 -7.31 8.47
C GLU A 144 -4.81 -7.20 7.43
N ASP A 145 -4.04 -8.28 7.25
CA ASP A 145 -3.07 -8.41 6.16
C ASP A 145 -3.83 -8.76 4.87
N LEU A 146 -3.79 -7.87 3.89
CA LEU A 146 -4.56 -8.01 2.65
C LEU A 146 -3.83 -8.82 1.58
N TYR A 147 -2.68 -9.39 1.87
CA TYR A 147 -1.93 -10.17 0.89
C TYR A 147 -2.70 -11.42 0.41
N ASN A 148 -3.35 -12.14 1.34
CA ASN A 148 -4.13 -13.33 0.98
C ASN A 148 -5.36 -12.97 0.14
N ILE A 149 -6.05 -11.88 0.46
CA ILE A 149 -7.19 -11.39 -0.32
C ILE A 149 -6.74 -11.02 -1.73
N ARG A 150 -5.60 -10.32 -1.84
CA ARG A 150 -4.99 -9.97 -3.13
C ARG A 150 -4.66 -11.22 -3.96
N LEU A 151 -4.05 -12.22 -3.34
CA LEU A 151 -3.73 -13.48 -4.01
C LEU A 151 -4.98 -14.24 -4.45
N ASN A 152 -6.02 -14.27 -3.62
CA ASN A 152 -7.29 -14.90 -3.96
C ASN A 152 -7.98 -14.17 -5.12
N ALA A 153 -7.94 -12.83 -5.14
CA ALA A 153 -8.43 -12.05 -6.28
C ALA A 153 -7.69 -12.41 -7.57
N ILE A 154 -6.34 -12.47 -7.54
CA ILE A 154 -5.55 -12.90 -8.69
C ILE A 154 -5.99 -14.29 -9.17
N MET A 155 -6.16 -15.25 -8.24
CA MET A 155 -6.56 -16.62 -8.59
C MET A 155 -7.96 -16.69 -9.21
N TYR A 156 -8.89 -15.89 -8.71
CA TYR A 156 -10.24 -15.84 -9.24
C TYR A 156 -10.26 -15.17 -10.62
N PHE A 157 -9.77 -13.94 -10.71
CA PHE A 157 -9.85 -13.12 -11.91
C PHE A 157 -8.92 -13.58 -13.02
N SER A 158 -7.91 -14.43 -12.74
CA SER A 158 -7.06 -15.07 -13.76
C SER A 158 -7.86 -15.94 -14.76
N ASN A 159 -9.09 -16.33 -14.42
CA ASN A 159 -9.97 -17.10 -15.28
C ASN A 159 -10.93 -16.21 -16.10
N ILE A 160 -10.92 -14.89 -15.90
CA ILE A 160 -11.77 -13.94 -16.61
C ILE A 160 -10.96 -13.33 -17.75
N GLU A 161 -11.53 -13.36 -18.95
CA GLU A 161 -10.90 -12.77 -20.13
C GLU A 161 -10.66 -11.27 -19.94
N GLY A 162 -9.51 -10.79 -20.40
CA GLY A 162 -9.13 -9.39 -20.26
C GLY A 162 -8.57 -9.00 -18.88
N PHE A 163 -8.42 -9.95 -17.93
CA PHE A 163 -7.66 -9.69 -16.71
C PHE A 163 -6.15 -9.83 -16.96
N ARG A 164 -5.36 -8.89 -16.40
CA ARG A 164 -3.89 -8.93 -16.44
C ARG A 164 -3.28 -8.69 -15.08
N LEU A 165 -2.18 -9.40 -14.81
CA LEU A 165 -1.35 -9.21 -13.64
C LEU A 165 0.02 -8.66 -14.07
N PHE A 166 0.46 -7.57 -13.43
CA PHE A 166 1.79 -6.99 -13.61
C PHE A 166 2.50 -6.86 -12.26
N GLY A 167 3.81 -6.76 -12.31
CA GLY A 167 4.66 -6.54 -11.14
C GLY A 167 5.84 -7.49 -11.07
N THR A 168 6.62 -7.39 -9.99
CA THR A 168 7.86 -8.14 -9.81
C THR A 168 7.73 -9.27 -8.78
N GLY A 169 8.69 -10.23 -8.81
CA GLY A 169 8.75 -11.33 -7.83
C GLY A 169 7.74 -12.45 -8.10
N TRP A 170 7.12 -12.49 -9.27
CA TRP A 170 6.23 -13.54 -9.72
C TRP A 170 6.95 -14.65 -10.51
N ASP A 171 8.22 -14.49 -10.76
CA ASP A 171 9.14 -15.44 -11.39
C ASP A 171 9.55 -16.59 -10.47
N GLU A 172 9.36 -16.42 -9.16
CA GLU A 172 9.64 -17.42 -8.14
C GLU A 172 8.36 -17.95 -7.48
N LYS A 173 8.38 -19.24 -7.11
CA LYS A 173 7.28 -19.90 -6.34
C LYS A 173 7.15 -19.38 -4.90
N ARG A 174 7.72 -18.28 -4.57
CA ARG A 174 7.81 -17.75 -3.20
C ARG A 174 6.43 -17.61 -2.54
N GLY A 175 6.18 -18.43 -1.52
CA GLY A 175 4.94 -18.37 -0.72
C GLY A 175 3.67 -18.92 -1.40
N LEU A 176 3.77 -19.43 -2.62
CA LEU A 176 2.66 -19.92 -3.41
C LEU A 176 2.53 -21.45 -3.33
N SER A 177 1.31 -21.97 -3.35
CA SER A 177 1.04 -23.38 -3.59
C SER A 177 1.39 -23.76 -5.05
N GLN A 178 1.47 -25.07 -5.35
CA GLN A 178 1.74 -25.51 -6.70
C GLN A 178 0.66 -25.03 -7.69
N LYS A 179 -0.62 -25.12 -7.30
CA LYS A 179 -1.74 -24.65 -8.11
C LYS A 179 -1.67 -23.15 -8.39
N GLN A 180 -1.42 -22.34 -7.37
CA GLN A 180 -1.28 -20.88 -7.51
C GLN A 180 -0.12 -20.52 -8.43
N TRP A 181 1.03 -21.16 -8.23
CA TRP A 181 2.20 -20.95 -9.07
C TRP A 181 1.96 -21.25 -10.53
N MET A 182 1.28 -22.39 -10.85
CA MET A 182 0.94 -22.75 -12.22
C MET A 182 0.01 -21.74 -12.87
N ASN A 183 -0.98 -21.21 -12.13
CA ASN A 183 -1.88 -20.19 -12.65
C ASN A 183 -1.15 -18.87 -12.92
N ILE A 184 -0.29 -18.44 -12.00
CA ILE A 184 0.51 -17.21 -12.19
C ILE A 184 1.46 -17.34 -13.40
N LYS A 185 2.08 -18.48 -13.59
CA LYS A 185 2.91 -18.70 -14.78
C LYS A 185 2.12 -18.55 -16.10
N LYS A 186 0.86 -18.95 -16.14
CA LYS A 186 -0.01 -18.76 -17.32
C LYS A 186 -0.30 -17.29 -17.58
N LEU A 187 -0.44 -16.46 -16.52
CA LEU A 187 -0.63 -15.02 -16.65
C LEU A 187 0.63 -14.29 -17.15
N ASN A 188 1.80 -14.92 -17.01
CA ASN A 188 3.09 -14.39 -17.41
C ASN A 188 3.31 -12.93 -16.97
N PRO A 189 3.23 -12.63 -15.67
CA PRO A 189 3.31 -11.26 -15.20
C PRO A 189 4.70 -10.67 -15.45
N VAL A 190 4.73 -9.46 -15.98
CA VAL A 190 5.96 -8.72 -16.28
C VAL A 190 5.99 -7.41 -15.50
N ARG A 191 7.19 -6.86 -15.32
CA ARG A 191 7.36 -5.51 -14.78
C ARG A 191 6.82 -4.50 -15.79
N VAL A 192 6.11 -3.49 -15.30
CA VAL A 192 5.69 -2.35 -16.12
C VAL A 192 6.78 -1.26 -16.09
N GLU A 193 6.99 -0.62 -17.22
CA GLU A 193 7.87 0.55 -17.34
C GLU A 193 7.11 1.82 -16.97
N ASP A 194 5.95 2.02 -17.57
CA ASP A 194 4.99 3.06 -17.21
C ASP A 194 3.73 2.43 -16.64
N LYS A 195 3.51 2.67 -15.34
CA LYS A 195 2.39 2.09 -14.60
C LYS A 195 1.06 2.71 -15.05
N LEU A 196 1.02 4.03 -15.19
CA LEU A 196 -0.21 4.75 -15.51
C LEU A 196 -0.64 4.46 -16.95
N GLU A 197 0.31 4.52 -17.89
CA GLU A 197 0.05 4.14 -19.27
C GLU A 197 -0.49 2.72 -19.38
N THR A 198 0.18 1.76 -18.71
CA THR A 198 -0.27 0.35 -18.70
C THR A 198 -1.68 0.22 -18.15
N MET A 199 -1.97 0.86 -17.01
CA MET A 199 -3.28 0.79 -16.37
C MET A 199 -4.38 1.41 -17.24
N SER A 200 -4.08 2.47 -18.00
CA SER A 200 -5.06 3.18 -18.84
C SER A 200 -5.74 2.29 -19.90
N HIS A 201 -5.14 1.16 -20.24
CA HIS A 201 -5.72 0.17 -21.16
C HIS A 201 -6.82 -0.70 -20.53
N PHE A 202 -7.14 -0.50 -19.25
CA PHE A 202 -8.09 -1.34 -18.52
C PHE A 202 -9.27 -0.51 -17.99
N LYS A 203 -10.43 -1.17 -17.88
CA LYS A 203 -11.65 -0.58 -17.30
C LYS A 203 -11.51 -0.40 -15.80
N PHE A 204 -11.02 -1.46 -15.13
CA PHE A 204 -10.89 -1.55 -13.69
C PHE A 204 -9.45 -1.82 -13.26
N ALA A 205 -9.06 -1.29 -12.10
CA ALA A 205 -7.78 -1.61 -11.51
C ALA A 205 -7.94 -2.02 -10.04
N PHE A 206 -7.41 -3.21 -9.68
CA PHE A 206 -7.41 -3.69 -8.31
C PHE A 206 -6.41 -2.89 -7.47
N CYS A 207 -6.96 -2.08 -6.59
CA CYS A 207 -6.25 -1.15 -5.72
C CYS A 207 -6.27 -1.68 -4.28
N PHE A 208 -5.58 -2.81 -4.05
CA PHE A 208 -5.53 -3.45 -2.74
C PHE A 208 -4.29 -3.00 -1.99
N GLU A 209 -4.48 -2.41 -0.81
CA GLU A 209 -3.38 -2.00 0.07
C GLU A 209 -2.64 -3.21 0.68
N ASN A 210 -1.53 -2.98 1.37
CA ASN A 210 -0.77 -4.04 2.01
C ASN A 210 -1.50 -4.58 3.26
N CYS A 211 -2.24 -3.73 3.95
CA CYS A 211 -3.07 -4.09 5.09
C CYS A 211 -4.26 -3.13 5.19
N SER A 212 -5.31 -3.56 5.90
CA SER A 212 -6.41 -2.69 6.32
C SER A 212 -6.00 -1.98 7.61
N PHE A 213 -5.71 -0.68 7.51
CA PHE A 213 -5.25 0.13 8.64
C PHE A 213 -5.79 1.56 8.52
N PRO A 214 -6.26 2.21 9.62
CA PRO A 214 -6.86 3.54 9.56
C PRO A 214 -5.92 4.60 8.97
N GLY A 215 -6.40 5.29 7.96
CA GLY A 215 -5.67 6.32 7.22
C GLY A 215 -4.54 5.81 6.31
N TYR A 216 -4.36 4.47 6.18
CA TYR A 216 -3.36 3.90 5.26
C TYR A 216 -3.90 3.87 3.84
N ILE A 217 -3.85 5.02 3.21
CA ILE A 217 -4.22 5.24 1.81
C ILE A 217 -2.95 5.66 1.08
N THR A 218 -2.57 4.91 0.05
CA THR A 218 -1.32 5.13 -0.67
C THR A 218 -1.55 5.61 -2.11
N GLU A 219 -0.48 5.71 -2.87
CA GLU A 219 -0.51 6.09 -4.29
C GLU A 219 -1.46 5.25 -5.16
N LYS A 220 -1.83 4.04 -4.70
CA LYS A 220 -2.52 3.06 -5.54
C LYS A 220 -3.87 3.54 -6.07
N ILE A 221 -4.69 4.17 -5.22
CA ILE A 221 -6.00 4.65 -5.64
C ILE A 221 -5.87 5.87 -6.56
N PHE A 222 -4.91 6.74 -6.28
CA PHE A 222 -4.64 7.92 -7.10
C PHE A 222 -4.09 7.54 -8.47
N ASP A 223 -3.21 6.52 -8.54
CA ASP A 223 -2.72 5.99 -9.82
C ASP A 223 -3.89 5.47 -10.69
N CYS A 224 -4.94 4.90 -10.08
CA CYS A 224 -6.15 4.49 -10.81
C CYS A 224 -6.85 5.71 -11.41
N PHE A 225 -7.03 6.79 -10.64
CA PHE A 225 -7.66 8.02 -11.12
C PHE A 225 -6.86 8.63 -12.27
N PHE A 226 -5.54 8.80 -12.11
CA PHE A 226 -4.67 9.35 -13.16
C PHE A 226 -4.61 8.49 -14.41
N ALA A 227 -4.75 7.17 -14.29
CA ALA A 227 -4.85 6.26 -15.43
C ALA A 227 -6.25 6.23 -16.06
N GLY A 228 -7.24 6.91 -15.48
CA GLY A 228 -8.63 6.88 -15.92
C GLY A 228 -9.29 5.51 -15.74
N CYS A 229 -8.85 4.70 -14.77
CA CYS A 229 -9.45 3.43 -14.41
C CYS A 229 -10.40 3.60 -13.23
N ILE A 230 -11.42 2.74 -13.13
CA ILE A 230 -12.25 2.66 -11.92
C ILE A 230 -11.50 1.79 -10.89
N PRO A 231 -11.16 2.34 -9.70
CA PRO A 231 -10.51 1.56 -8.65
C PRO A 231 -11.46 0.52 -8.04
N ILE A 232 -10.97 -0.72 -7.87
CA ILE A 232 -11.57 -1.72 -6.98
C ILE A 232 -10.74 -1.68 -5.70
N TYR A 233 -11.22 -0.99 -4.68
CA TYR A 233 -10.45 -0.67 -3.49
C TYR A 233 -10.63 -1.69 -2.35
N CYS A 234 -9.52 -2.08 -1.73
CA CYS A 234 -9.49 -2.79 -0.47
C CYS A 234 -8.30 -2.29 0.37
N GLY A 235 -8.56 -1.61 1.49
CA GLY A 235 -7.51 -0.96 2.27
C GLY A 235 -8.00 -0.37 3.57
N ALA A 236 -7.76 0.93 3.75
CA ALA A 236 -8.12 1.67 4.94
C ALA A 236 -9.63 1.55 5.23
N PRO A 237 -10.02 1.20 6.48
CA PRO A 237 -11.43 1.05 6.84
C PRO A 237 -12.20 2.38 6.84
N ASP A 238 -11.47 3.48 6.87
CA ASP A 238 -11.95 4.85 6.93
C ASP A 238 -11.74 5.61 5.61
N ILE A 239 -11.62 4.89 4.48
CA ILE A 239 -11.34 5.48 3.16
C ILE A 239 -12.35 6.56 2.77
N GLU A 240 -13.63 6.37 3.11
CA GLU A 240 -14.72 7.28 2.76
C GLU A 240 -14.67 8.62 3.49
N GLU A 241 -13.85 8.74 4.55
CA GLU A 241 -13.57 10.03 5.18
C GLU A 241 -12.60 10.91 4.36
N PHE A 242 -11.88 10.31 3.39
CA PHE A 242 -10.83 10.96 2.62
C PHE A 242 -11.16 11.02 1.12
N ILE A 243 -11.86 10.03 0.61
CA ILE A 243 -12.16 9.86 -0.82
C ILE A 243 -13.64 9.56 -0.98
N PRO A 244 -14.34 10.33 -1.83
CA PRO A 244 -15.77 10.15 -2.05
C PRO A 244 -16.10 8.73 -2.54
N LYS A 245 -17.14 8.12 -1.98
CA LYS A 245 -17.54 6.74 -2.28
C LYS A 245 -17.89 6.53 -3.76
N GLU A 246 -18.35 7.56 -4.41
CA GLU A 246 -18.76 7.57 -5.82
C GLU A 246 -17.58 7.41 -6.79
N THR A 247 -16.33 7.50 -6.30
CA THR A 247 -15.12 7.46 -7.14
C THR A 247 -14.51 6.07 -7.27
N PHE A 248 -14.93 5.09 -6.46
CA PHE A 248 -14.35 3.75 -6.44
C PHE A 248 -15.38 2.68 -6.10
N ILE A 249 -15.07 1.43 -6.45
CA ILE A 249 -15.84 0.24 -6.07
C ILE A 249 -15.20 -0.34 -4.81
N HIS A 250 -15.94 -0.37 -3.69
CA HIS A 250 -15.39 -0.89 -2.44
C HIS A 250 -15.52 -2.42 -2.43
N TYR A 251 -14.40 -3.14 -2.41
CA TYR A 251 -14.38 -4.61 -2.39
C TYR A 251 -15.22 -5.20 -1.25
N LYS A 252 -15.26 -4.54 -0.08
CA LYS A 252 -15.99 -5.02 1.11
C LYS A 252 -17.51 -4.94 0.98
N ASP A 253 -18.03 -4.29 -0.04
CA ASP A 253 -19.48 -4.26 -0.33
C ASP A 253 -19.97 -5.58 -0.96
N TYR A 254 -19.03 -6.49 -1.32
CA TYR A 254 -19.31 -7.78 -1.95
C TYR A 254 -18.86 -8.93 -1.04
N ASN A 255 -19.74 -9.94 -0.85
CA ASN A 255 -19.42 -11.10 -0.03
C ASN A 255 -18.47 -12.07 -0.72
N THR A 256 -18.49 -12.10 -2.06
CA THR A 256 -17.71 -13.02 -2.87
C THR A 256 -17.10 -12.33 -4.09
N PHE A 257 -16.04 -12.93 -4.63
CA PHE A 257 -15.50 -12.48 -5.92
C PHE A 257 -16.46 -12.72 -7.08
N ASN A 258 -17.39 -13.66 -6.95
CA ASN A 258 -18.43 -13.89 -7.95
C ASN A 258 -19.38 -12.69 -8.03
N GLU A 259 -19.94 -12.25 -6.88
CA GLU A 259 -20.78 -11.05 -6.82
C GLU A 259 -20.06 -9.82 -7.38
N LEU A 260 -18.80 -9.62 -6.99
CA LEU A 260 -17.99 -8.53 -7.53
C LEU A 260 -17.83 -8.66 -9.05
N SER A 261 -17.47 -9.84 -9.56
CA SER A 261 -17.25 -10.03 -11.00
C SER A 261 -18.51 -9.84 -11.80
N ASP A 262 -19.65 -10.32 -11.30
CA ASP A 262 -20.96 -10.15 -11.94
C ASP A 262 -21.33 -8.66 -12.02
N TYR A 263 -21.08 -7.90 -10.96
CA TYR A 263 -21.25 -6.45 -10.97
C TYR A 263 -20.35 -5.78 -12.03
N LEU A 264 -19.05 -6.09 -12.05
CA LEU A 264 -18.08 -5.49 -12.97
C LEU A 264 -18.39 -5.79 -14.44
N ILE A 265 -18.82 -7.03 -14.74
CA ILE A 265 -19.16 -7.47 -16.10
C ILE A 265 -20.41 -6.76 -16.62
N ASN A 266 -21.40 -6.55 -15.74
CA ASN A 266 -22.66 -5.96 -16.10
C ASN A 266 -22.69 -4.43 -15.99
N LEU A 267 -21.60 -3.79 -15.49
CA LEU A 267 -21.52 -2.34 -15.36
C LEU A 267 -21.63 -1.67 -16.74
N SER A 268 -22.66 -0.88 -16.92
CA SER A 268 -22.89 -0.13 -18.16
C SER A 268 -21.87 1.00 -18.34
N GLU A 269 -21.66 1.45 -19.57
CA GLU A 269 -20.77 2.57 -19.86
C GLU A 269 -21.24 3.87 -19.20
N SER A 270 -22.55 4.07 -19.05
CA SER A 270 -23.12 5.23 -18.34
C SER A 270 -22.80 5.21 -16.85
N GLU A 271 -22.92 4.06 -16.19
CA GLU A 271 -22.56 3.91 -14.78
C GLU A 271 -21.04 4.07 -14.59
N ALA A 272 -20.22 3.48 -15.47
CA ALA A 272 -18.78 3.66 -15.47
C ALA A 272 -18.39 5.14 -15.57
N LYS A 273 -19.10 5.88 -16.42
CA LYS A 273 -18.87 7.33 -16.57
C LYS A 273 -19.15 8.09 -15.27
N CYS A 274 -20.15 7.69 -14.47
CA CYS A 274 -20.41 8.31 -13.17
C CYS A 274 -19.20 8.19 -12.22
N TYR A 275 -18.54 7.00 -12.14
CA TYR A 275 -17.33 6.82 -11.36
C TYR A 275 -16.17 7.69 -11.85
N LEU A 276 -15.97 7.76 -13.17
CA LEU A 276 -14.88 8.50 -13.77
C LEU A 276 -15.07 10.02 -13.63
N ASP A 277 -16.31 10.51 -13.81
CA ASP A 277 -16.63 11.92 -13.65
C ASP A 277 -16.52 12.35 -12.17
N ALA A 278 -16.88 11.49 -11.22
CA ALA A 278 -16.72 11.77 -9.80
C ALA A 278 -15.25 11.82 -9.34
N ALA A 279 -14.36 11.16 -10.07
CA ALA A 279 -12.92 11.10 -9.77
C ALA A 279 -12.12 12.30 -10.34
N ASN A 280 -12.70 13.10 -11.22
CA ASN A 280 -12.11 14.30 -11.82
C ASN A 280 -12.44 15.55 -10.99
#